data_8c6b7021018a9b63cfbba912244bf390
#
_entry.id   8c6b7021018a9b63cfbba912244bf390
#
_cell.length_a   1.000
_cell.length_b   1.000
_cell.length_c   1.000
_cell.angle_alpha   90.00
_cell.angle_beta   90.00
_cell.angle_gamma   90.00
#
_symmetry.space_group_name_H-M   'P 1'
#
loop_
_entity.id
_entity.type
_entity.pdbx_description
1 polymer ?
#
loop_
_entity_poly.entity_id
_entity_poly.type
_entity_poly.pdbx_seq_one_letter_code
_entity_poly.pdbx_strand_id
1 'polypeptide(L)'
;MIQNRRFVTGKEMFRDVGNRKTVSSLLYKYSRRNSIVRIRRNVYLPTNPVDGFVDENKYEIGCNSVPGSYLSYHSAMEFYGLQNQVWNRIYLSSAKRFRPFEFEFVEYMYAPDRHREGIVRPAEHVSVRVTDMERTILDCIDRPDLAGGLAYCRLIFKTASRHSPTSTLRT
;
A
#
# COMPACT_ATOMS: atom_id res chain seq x y z
N MET A 1 -7.82 -24.12 0.13
CA MET A 1 -8.35 -23.09 1.04
C MET A 1 -7.52 -21.78 1.08
N ILE A 2 -6.20 -21.85 1.00
CA ILE A 2 -5.30 -20.66 1.00
C ILE A 2 -5.10 -20.08 -0.39
N GLN A 3 -5.12 -20.89 -1.44
CA GLN A 3 -4.80 -20.50 -2.83
C GLN A 3 -5.76 -19.49 -3.48
N ASN A 4 -6.93 -19.22 -2.91
CA ASN A 4 -7.90 -18.28 -3.47
C ASN A 4 -7.96 -16.93 -2.72
N ARG A 5 -7.09 -16.70 -1.75
CA ARG A 5 -7.04 -15.45 -0.98
C ARG A 5 -5.73 -14.72 -1.28
N ARG A 6 -5.82 -13.48 -1.76
CA ARG A 6 -4.64 -12.63 -2.01
C ARG A 6 -3.81 -12.35 -0.74
N PHE A 7 -4.43 -12.29 0.42
CA PHE A 7 -3.76 -12.10 1.71
C PHE A 7 -4.35 -13.05 2.75
N VAL A 8 -3.48 -13.58 3.61
CA VAL A 8 -3.86 -14.48 4.70
C VAL A 8 -3.41 -13.87 6.02
N THR A 9 -4.37 -13.60 6.90
CA THR A 9 -4.05 -13.16 8.26
C THR A 9 -4.23 -14.31 9.27
N GLY A 10 -3.36 -14.34 10.28
CA GLY A 10 -3.49 -15.33 11.34
C GLY A 10 -4.83 -15.26 12.08
N LYS A 11 -5.50 -14.08 12.08
CA LYS A 11 -6.85 -13.92 12.66
C LYS A 11 -7.92 -14.59 11.81
N GLU A 12 -7.85 -14.46 10.49
CA GLU A 12 -8.79 -15.10 9.57
C GLU A 12 -8.63 -16.62 9.62
N MET A 13 -7.39 -17.12 9.58
CA MET A 13 -7.15 -18.55 9.75
C MET A 13 -7.65 -19.07 11.10
N PHE A 14 -7.47 -18.30 12.18
CA PHE A 14 -8.00 -18.70 13.48
C PHE A 14 -9.53 -18.78 13.49
N ARG A 15 -10.20 -17.86 12.80
CA ARG A 15 -11.68 -17.89 12.66
C ARG A 15 -12.15 -19.13 11.92
N ASP A 16 -11.40 -19.55 10.88
CA ASP A 16 -11.75 -20.72 10.07
C ASP A 16 -11.41 -22.05 10.75
N VAL A 17 -10.33 -22.09 11.54
CA VAL A 17 -9.79 -23.34 12.15
C VAL A 17 -10.18 -23.51 13.63
N GLY A 18 -10.43 -22.40 14.34
CA GLY A 18 -10.84 -22.39 15.76
C GLY A 18 -9.73 -22.69 16.77
N ASN A 19 -8.55 -23.14 16.35
CA ASN A 19 -7.46 -23.51 17.25
C ASN A 19 -6.13 -22.84 16.90
N ARG A 20 -5.55 -22.08 17.85
CA ARG A 20 -4.31 -21.32 17.64
C ARG A 20 -3.09 -22.20 17.37
N LYS A 21 -2.98 -23.35 18.06
CA LYS A 21 -1.85 -24.28 17.86
C LYS A 21 -1.88 -24.87 16.45
N THR A 22 -3.07 -25.28 16.00
CA THR A 22 -3.28 -25.79 14.64
C THR A 22 -2.95 -24.73 13.58
N VAL A 23 -3.41 -23.48 13.77
CA VAL A 23 -3.08 -22.37 12.87
C VAL A 23 -1.56 -22.14 12.78
N SER A 24 -0.87 -22.10 13.92
CA SER A 24 0.58 -21.93 13.96
C SER A 24 1.32 -23.05 13.22
N SER A 25 0.88 -24.30 13.44
CA SER A 25 1.46 -25.48 12.77
C SER A 25 1.21 -25.44 11.26
N LEU A 26 0.02 -25.04 10.82
CA LEU A 26 -0.31 -24.89 9.39
C LEU A 26 0.54 -23.78 8.74
N LEU A 27 0.61 -22.60 9.36
CA LEU A 27 1.43 -21.49 8.87
C LEU A 27 2.90 -21.89 8.75
N TYR A 28 3.44 -22.58 9.74
CA TYR A 28 4.79 -23.11 9.70
C TYR A 28 4.99 -24.10 8.56
N LYS A 29 4.06 -25.05 8.38
CA LYS A 29 4.11 -26.06 7.30
C LYS A 29 4.06 -25.43 5.91
N TYR A 30 3.17 -24.44 5.69
CA TYR A 30 3.06 -23.74 4.41
C TYR A 30 4.28 -22.85 4.13
N SER A 31 4.81 -22.17 5.15
CA SER A 31 6.03 -21.38 5.03
C SER A 31 7.25 -22.26 4.69
N ARG A 32 7.37 -23.43 5.32
CA ARG A 32 8.45 -24.39 4.99
C ARG A 32 8.39 -24.95 3.58
N ARG A 33 7.20 -24.96 2.96
CA ARG A 33 6.99 -25.39 1.58
C ARG A 33 7.07 -24.24 0.57
N ASN A 34 7.47 -23.06 1.01
CA ASN A 34 7.46 -21.84 0.22
C ASN A 34 6.10 -21.56 -0.46
N SER A 35 5.00 -22.06 0.13
CA SER A 35 3.64 -21.79 -0.39
C SER A 35 3.05 -20.48 0.13
N ILE A 36 3.65 -19.92 1.16
CA ILE A 36 3.35 -18.59 1.71
C ILE A 36 4.63 -17.93 2.17
N VAL A 37 4.71 -16.61 2.03
CA VAL A 37 5.75 -15.76 2.60
C VAL A 37 5.16 -14.83 3.66
N ARG A 38 5.93 -14.60 4.72
CA ARG A 38 5.52 -13.69 5.79
C ARG A 38 5.97 -12.28 5.46
N ILE A 39 5.01 -11.35 5.33
CA ILE A 39 5.29 -9.91 5.11
C ILE A 39 5.57 -9.22 6.45
N ARG A 40 4.70 -9.43 7.41
CA ARG A 40 4.83 -8.89 8.77
C ARG A 40 4.14 -9.81 9.78
N ARG A 41 4.16 -9.44 11.06
CA ARG A 41 3.51 -10.24 12.11
C ARG A 41 2.04 -10.51 11.78
N ASN A 42 1.67 -11.77 11.68
CA ASN A 42 0.32 -12.27 11.37
C ASN A 42 -0.23 -11.90 9.99
N VAL A 43 0.63 -11.52 9.04
CA VAL A 43 0.24 -11.26 7.65
C VAL A 43 1.13 -12.06 6.73
N TYR A 44 0.52 -12.84 5.86
CA TYR A 44 1.18 -13.75 4.93
C TYR A 44 0.59 -13.57 3.53
N LEU A 45 1.42 -13.75 2.52
CA LEU A 45 1.02 -13.84 1.11
C LEU A 45 1.24 -15.26 0.60
N PRO A 46 0.31 -15.79 -0.18
CA PRO A 46 0.57 -16.95 -1.02
C PRO A 46 1.66 -16.60 -2.04
N THR A 47 2.52 -17.54 -2.31
CA THR A 47 3.50 -17.45 -3.39
C THR A 47 2.99 -18.21 -4.61
N ASN A 48 3.42 -17.80 -5.78
CA ASN A 48 3.18 -18.52 -7.00
C ASN A 48 3.85 -19.93 -6.90
N PRO A 49 3.10 -21.01 -7.09
CA PRO A 49 3.63 -22.38 -6.95
C PRO A 49 4.68 -22.77 -7.99
N VAL A 50 4.77 -22.00 -9.09
CA VAL A 50 5.69 -22.30 -10.21
C VAL A 50 7.08 -21.73 -9.95
N ASP A 51 7.15 -20.46 -9.52
CA ASP A 51 8.41 -19.73 -9.37
C ASP A 51 8.72 -19.32 -7.92
N GLY A 52 7.73 -19.46 -7.02
CA GLY A 52 7.88 -19.13 -5.59
C GLY A 52 7.85 -17.62 -5.27
N PHE A 53 7.61 -16.77 -6.27
CA PHE A 53 7.52 -15.33 -6.09
C PHE A 53 6.11 -14.87 -5.67
N VAL A 54 6.03 -13.62 -5.28
CA VAL A 54 4.78 -12.94 -4.94
C VAL A 54 4.31 -12.17 -6.16
N ASP A 55 3.05 -12.35 -6.56
CA ASP A 55 2.48 -11.70 -7.74
C ASP A 55 2.02 -10.25 -7.47
N GLU A 56 1.84 -9.87 -6.20
CA GLU A 56 1.39 -8.55 -5.81
C GLU A 56 2.49 -7.50 -5.89
N ASN A 57 2.14 -6.32 -6.38
CA ASN A 57 3.06 -5.18 -6.39
C ASN A 57 3.21 -4.51 -5.00
N LYS A 58 4.24 -3.69 -4.83
CA LYS A 58 4.54 -3.01 -3.56
C LYS A 58 3.37 -2.19 -3.00
N TYR A 59 2.51 -1.61 -3.84
CA TYR A 59 1.36 -0.81 -3.41
C TYR A 59 0.24 -1.69 -2.85
N GLU A 60 -0.06 -2.79 -3.52
CA GLU A 60 -1.03 -3.79 -3.04
C GLU A 60 -0.58 -4.43 -1.73
N ILE A 61 0.70 -4.80 -1.64
CA ILE A 61 1.31 -5.33 -0.41
C ILE A 61 1.12 -4.34 0.74
N GLY A 62 1.42 -3.05 0.53
CA GLY A 62 1.26 -2.03 1.54
C GLY A 62 -0.18 -1.89 2.01
N CYS A 63 -1.11 -1.62 1.09
CA CYS A 63 -2.52 -1.37 1.40
C CYS A 63 -3.22 -2.55 2.08
N ASN A 64 -2.83 -3.79 1.75
CA ASN A 64 -3.49 -4.98 2.27
C ASN A 64 -2.79 -5.55 3.51
N SER A 65 -1.51 -5.24 3.72
CA SER A 65 -0.80 -5.64 4.94
C SER A 65 -1.25 -4.88 6.18
N VAL A 66 -1.75 -3.66 6.02
CA VAL A 66 -2.22 -2.81 7.11
C VAL A 66 -3.71 -2.50 6.92
N PRO A 67 -4.60 -3.07 7.75
CA PRO A 67 -6.04 -2.85 7.62
C PRO A 67 -6.42 -1.36 7.67
N GLY A 68 -7.16 -0.92 6.67
CA GLY A 68 -7.63 0.46 6.58
C GLY A 68 -6.59 1.47 6.12
N SER A 69 -5.36 1.07 5.77
CA SER A 69 -4.35 1.97 5.23
C SER A 69 -4.60 2.33 3.75
N TYR A 70 -3.96 3.39 3.33
CA TYR A 70 -3.96 3.87 1.96
C TYR A 70 -2.63 4.56 1.64
N LEU A 71 -2.28 4.61 0.36
CA LEU A 71 -1.11 5.33 -0.13
C LEU A 71 -1.32 6.83 0.02
N SER A 72 -0.29 7.52 0.48
CA SER A 72 -0.32 8.97 0.71
C SER A 72 1.04 9.59 0.42
N TYR A 73 1.08 10.92 0.32
CA TYR A 73 2.30 11.69 0.10
C TYR A 73 3.08 11.20 -1.13
N HIS A 74 4.40 11.03 -0.99
CA HIS A 74 5.28 10.54 -2.04
C HIS A 74 4.76 9.27 -2.72
N SER A 75 4.24 8.31 -1.96
CA SER A 75 3.81 7.03 -2.52
C SER A 75 2.54 7.13 -3.37
N ALA A 76 1.64 8.07 -3.05
CA ALA A 76 0.51 8.37 -3.90
C ALA A 76 0.97 9.05 -5.19
N MET A 77 1.95 9.96 -5.14
CA MET A 77 2.51 10.60 -6.32
C MET A 77 3.21 9.61 -7.24
N GLU A 78 3.99 8.69 -6.65
CA GLU A 78 4.65 7.62 -7.40
C GLU A 78 3.63 6.71 -8.07
N PHE A 79 2.56 6.35 -7.36
CA PHE A 79 1.46 5.54 -7.90
C PHE A 79 0.78 6.20 -9.11
N TYR A 80 0.62 7.52 -9.12
CA TYR A 80 0.09 8.28 -10.25
C TYR A 80 1.12 8.58 -11.36
N GLY A 81 2.34 8.08 -11.22
CA GLY A 81 3.40 8.32 -12.21
C GLY A 81 3.89 9.77 -12.27
N LEU A 82 3.63 10.57 -11.23
CA LEU A 82 4.06 11.97 -11.15
C LEU A 82 5.54 12.13 -10.76
N GLN A 83 6.24 11.03 -10.62
CA GLN A 83 7.63 11.00 -10.17
C GLN A 83 8.55 10.27 -11.13
N ASN A 84 9.75 10.80 -11.29
CA ASN A 84 10.80 10.21 -12.12
C ASN A 84 11.72 9.25 -11.34
N GLN A 85 11.53 9.14 -10.03
CA GLN A 85 12.35 8.26 -9.17
C GLN A 85 11.47 7.23 -8.48
N VAL A 86 11.88 5.98 -8.58
CA VAL A 86 11.28 4.87 -7.83
C VAL A 86 11.96 4.79 -6.48
N TRP A 87 11.17 4.92 -5.41
CA TRP A 87 11.69 4.80 -4.06
C TRP A 87 11.37 3.43 -3.48
N ASN A 88 12.34 2.91 -2.72
CA ASN A 88 12.16 1.68 -1.96
C ASN A 88 11.46 1.95 -0.62
N ARG A 89 10.61 2.98 -0.58
CA ARG A 89 9.87 3.38 0.62
C ARG A 89 8.44 3.74 0.27
N ILE A 90 7.50 3.12 0.97
CA ILE A 90 6.05 3.33 0.80
C ILE A 90 5.49 3.98 2.05
N TYR A 91 4.89 5.15 1.91
CA TYR A 91 4.15 5.84 2.97
C TYR A 91 2.69 5.41 2.95
N LEU A 92 2.23 4.88 4.07
CA LEU A 92 0.87 4.44 4.29
C LEU A 92 0.23 5.24 5.42
N SER A 93 -0.83 5.95 5.12
CA SER A 93 -1.68 6.56 6.13
C SER A 93 -2.72 5.58 6.63
N SER A 94 -2.98 5.60 7.93
CA SER A 94 -4.02 4.77 8.56
C SER A 94 -4.45 5.36 9.90
N ALA A 95 -5.71 5.10 10.28
CA ALA A 95 -6.28 5.56 11.56
C ALA A 95 -5.52 5.02 12.78
N LYS A 96 -4.95 3.84 12.66
CA LYS A 96 -4.14 3.23 13.74
C LYS A 96 -2.69 3.20 13.34
N ARG A 97 -1.83 3.76 14.20
CA ARG A 97 -0.39 3.69 14.03
C ARG A 97 0.08 2.22 13.98
N PHE A 98 0.95 1.91 13.03
CA PHE A 98 1.63 0.64 12.94
C PHE A 98 3.15 0.83 13.01
N ARG A 99 3.87 -0.22 13.37
CA ARG A 99 5.33 -0.21 13.30
C ARG A 99 5.76 -0.37 11.85
N PRO A 100 6.74 0.42 11.39
CA PRO A 100 7.35 0.21 10.08
C PRO A 100 7.80 -1.23 9.91
N PHE A 101 7.77 -1.71 8.67
CA PHE A 101 8.24 -3.04 8.32
C PHE A 101 8.86 -3.01 6.91
N GLU A 102 9.67 -3.98 6.63
CA GLU A 102 10.33 -4.16 5.35
C GLU A 102 9.90 -5.48 4.72
N PHE A 103 9.71 -5.47 3.42
CA PHE A 103 9.47 -6.66 2.62
C PHE A 103 10.04 -6.45 1.21
N GLU A 104 10.84 -7.40 0.72
CA GLU A 104 11.52 -7.35 -0.60
C GLU A 104 12.23 -6.02 -0.87
N PHE A 105 13.04 -5.58 0.07
CA PHE A 105 13.81 -4.32 0.02
C PHE A 105 12.95 -3.05 -0.05
N VAL A 106 11.64 -3.15 0.19
CA VAL A 106 10.74 -2.00 0.29
C VAL A 106 10.38 -1.75 1.75
N GLU A 107 10.62 -0.53 2.22
CA GLU A 107 10.23 -0.07 3.55
C GLU A 107 8.80 0.47 3.55
N TYR A 108 7.95 -0.03 4.42
CA TYR A 108 6.58 0.45 4.63
C TYR A 108 6.50 1.31 5.88
N MET A 109 6.33 2.60 5.69
CA MET A 109 6.37 3.62 6.72
C MET A 109 4.97 4.12 7.07
N TYR A 110 4.75 4.36 8.37
CA TYR A 110 3.53 5.00 8.83
C TYR A 110 3.56 6.50 8.55
N ALA A 111 2.50 7.01 7.95
CA ALA A 111 2.20 8.43 7.86
C ALA A 111 0.89 8.75 8.60
N PRO A 112 0.78 9.93 9.26
CA PRO A 112 -0.44 10.30 9.98
C PRO A 112 -1.65 10.41 9.06
N ASP A 113 -2.79 9.85 9.51
CA ASP A 113 -4.09 10.02 8.87
C ASP A 113 -4.75 11.30 9.40
N ARG A 114 -4.52 12.44 8.74
CA ARG A 114 -5.06 13.74 9.17
C ARG A 114 -6.47 14.00 8.69
N HIS A 115 -6.81 13.50 7.52
CA HIS A 115 -8.09 13.70 6.88
C HIS A 115 -8.51 12.41 6.17
N ARG A 116 -9.79 12.06 6.21
CA ARG A 116 -10.31 10.84 5.60
C ARG A 116 -10.97 11.07 4.23
N GLU A 117 -11.06 12.30 3.82
CA GLU A 117 -11.62 12.70 2.52
C GLU A 117 -10.60 12.46 1.41
N GLY A 118 -11.07 12.35 0.18
CA GLY A 118 -10.21 12.18 -0.98
C GLY A 118 -9.46 10.84 -1.02
N ILE A 119 -10.00 9.76 -0.44
CA ILE A 119 -9.45 8.42 -0.57
C ILE A 119 -10.23 7.66 -1.64
N VAL A 120 -9.55 7.24 -2.70
CA VAL A 120 -10.14 6.57 -3.85
C VAL A 120 -9.58 5.15 -4.03
N ARG A 121 -10.31 4.36 -4.81
CA ARG A 121 -9.87 3.05 -5.31
C ARG A 121 -9.86 3.12 -6.82
N PRO A 122 -8.70 3.16 -7.47
CA PRO A 122 -8.61 3.15 -8.91
C PRO A 122 -9.21 1.86 -9.49
N ALA A 123 -9.96 1.98 -10.57
CA ALA A 123 -10.66 0.84 -11.19
C ALA A 123 -9.70 -0.27 -11.64
N GLU A 124 -8.51 0.10 -12.10
CA GLU A 124 -7.48 -0.83 -12.55
C GLU A 124 -6.73 -1.52 -11.38
N HIS A 125 -6.79 -0.94 -10.18
CA HIS A 125 -6.09 -1.41 -8.98
C HIS A 125 -7.04 -1.49 -7.77
N VAL A 126 -8.07 -2.31 -7.87
CA VAL A 126 -9.16 -2.41 -6.87
C VAL A 126 -8.66 -2.73 -5.45
N SER A 127 -7.53 -3.40 -5.32
CA SER A 127 -6.89 -3.72 -4.04
C SER A 127 -6.08 -2.57 -3.43
N VAL A 128 -5.81 -1.52 -4.21
CA VAL A 128 -5.08 -0.33 -3.77
C VAL A 128 -6.07 0.75 -3.34
N ARG A 129 -5.77 1.40 -2.23
CA ARG A 129 -6.40 2.64 -1.79
C ARG A 129 -5.36 3.73 -1.80
N VAL A 130 -5.69 4.89 -2.32
CA VAL A 130 -4.77 5.99 -2.51
C VAL A 130 -5.51 7.33 -2.33
N THR A 131 -4.83 8.36 -1.88
CA THR A 131 -5.38 9.73 -1.91
C THR A 131 -5.58 10.14 -3.36
N ASP A 132 -6.70 10.84 -3.67
CA ASP A 132 -6.90 11.44 -5.00
C ASP A 132 -5.81 12.48 -5.30
N MET A 133 -5.78 12.98 -6.53
CA MET A 133 -4.74 13.86 -7.02
C MET A 133 -4.68 15.17 -6.22
N GLU A 134 -5.84 15.79 -6.00
CA GLU A 134 -5.98 17.07 -5.31
C GLU A 134 -5.52 16.94 -3.87
N ARG A 135 -5.98 15.92 -3.20
CA ARG A 135 -5.58 15.62 -1.83
C ARG A 135 -4.09 15.30 -1.73
N THR A 136 -3.55 14.52 -2.66
CA THR A 136 -2.12 14.16 -2.69
C THR A 136 -1.25 15.42 -2.78
N ILE A 137 -1.62 16.37 -3.63
CA ILE A 137 -0.91 17.64 -3.78
C ILE A 137 -0.93 18.43 -2.47
N LEU A 138 -2.12 18.57 -1.85
CA LEU A 138 -2.26 19.30 -0.58
C LEU A 138 -1.46 18.66 0.55
N ASP A 139 -1.50 17.33 0.68
CA ASP A 139 -0.72 16.58 1.67
C ASP A 139 0.78 16.79 1.49
N CYS A 140 1.26 16.84 0.24
CA CYS A 140 2.67 17.05 -0.06
C CYS A 140 3.15 18.48 0.23
N ILE A 141 2.26 19.47 0.12
CA ILE A 141 2.55 20.86 0.51
C ILE A 141 2.63 20.97 2.03
N ASP A 142 1.68 20.36 2.73
CA ASP A 142 1.62 20.37 4.20
C ASP A 142 2.81 19.65 4.84
N ARG A 143 3.28 18.56 4.23
CA ARG A 143 4.39 17.74 4.73
C ARG A 143 5.42 17.43 3.63
N PRO A 144 6.22 18.44 3.24
CA PRO A 144 7.25 18.26 2.21
C PRO A 144 8.30 17.20 2.58
N ASP A 145 8.51 16.96 3.86
CA ASP A 145 9.42 15.93 4.38
C ASP A 145 8.97 14.50 4.00
N LEU A 146 7.66 14.27 3.86
CA LEU A 146 7.09 13.00 3.41
C LEU A 146 6.92 12.93 1.87
N ALA A 147 7.10 14.06 1.20
CA ALA A 147 6.94 14.21 -0.24
C ALA A 147 8.24 14.17 -1.04
N GLY A 148 9.40 14.06 -0.38
CA GLY A 148 10.71 14.15 -1.02
C GLY A 148 11.32 15.55 -1.04
N GLY A 149 10.72 16.52 -0.34
CA GLY A 149 11.20 17.89 -0.16
C GLY A 149 10.49 18.92 -1.02
N LEU A 150 10.71 20.21 -0.69
CA LEU A 150 10.03 21.35 -1.35
C LEU A 150 10.33 21.45 -2.85
N ALA A 151 11.53 21.09 -3.28
CA ALA A 151 11.89 21.12 -4.71
C ALA A 151 11.01 20.14 -5.52
N TYR A 152 10.68 19.03 -4.91
CA TYR A 152 9.81 18.01 -5.50
C TYR A 152 8.36 18.48 -5.59
N CYS A 153 7.83 19.12 -4.55
CA CYS A 153 6.49 19.70 -4.57
C CYS A 153 6.32 20.73 -5.70
N ARG A 154 7.34 21.56 -5.99
CA ARG A 154 7.33 22.52 -7.10
C ARG A 154 7.25 21.84 -8.47
N LEU A 155 7.94 20.74 -8.65
CA LEU A 155 7.92 19.98 -9.92
C LEU A 155 6.52 19.40 -10.19
N ILE A 156 5.86 18.89 -9.18
CA ILE A 156 4.52 18.30 -9.26
C ILE A 156 3.48 19.35 -9.65
N PHE A 157 3.54 20.53 -9.05
CA PHE A 157 2.66 21.64 -9.45
C PHE A 157 2.75 21.96 -10.94
N LYS A 158 3.95 21.99 -11.48
CA LYS A 158 4.16 22.22 -12.91
C LYS A 158 3.60 21.08 -13.77
N THR A 159 3.68 19.84 -13.30
CA THR A 159 3.20 18.68 -14.04
C THR A 159 1.68 18.54 -13.94
N ALA A 160 1.11 18.71 -12.75
CA ALA A 160 -0.33 18.65 -12.52
C ALA A 160 -1.08 19.76 -13.28
N SER A 161 -0.52 20.97 -13.35
CA SER A 161 -1.08 22.09 -14.11
C SER A 161 -1.11 21.84 -15.63
N ARG A 162 -0.32 20.90 -16.14
CA ARG A 162 -0.31 20.51 -17.56
C ARG A 162 -1.31 19.40 -17.90
N HIS A 163 -1.79 18.66 -16.90
CA HIS A 163 -2.69 17.51 -17.07
C HIS A 163 -4.13 17.78 -16.58
N SER A 164 -4.43 19.00 -16.11
CA SER A 164 -5.81 19.39 -15.87
C SER A 164 -6.52 19.53 -17.21
N PRO A 165 -7.51 18.67 -17.53
CA PRO A 165 -8.41 18.94 -18.63
C PRO A 165 -9.19 20.20 -18.23
N THR A 166 -9.00 21.28 -18.94
CA THR A 166 -9.87 22.47 -18.93
C THR A 166 -11.27 21.99 -19.34
N SER A 167 -12.08 21.51 -18.40
CA SER A 167 -13.51 21.38 -18.62
C SER A 167 -14.12 22.76 -18.48
N THR A 168 -14.25 23.39 -19.63
CA THR A 168 -15.20 24.43 -20.05
C THR A 168 -16.30 24.70 -19.03
N LEU A 169 -16.11 25.70 -18.18
CA LEU A 169 -17.21 26.51 -17.67
C LEU A 169 -17.64 27.40 -18.83
N ARG A 170 -18.63 26.97 -19.58
CA ARG A 170 -19.48 27.87 -20.40
C ARG A 170 -20.87 27.90 -19.77
N THR A 171 -21.16 29.10 -19.25
CA THR A 171 -22.48 29.74 -19.07
C THR A 171 -23.70 28.87 -19.26
#